data_5a8318f657dad9d713d6dcfb221f75b3
#
_entry.id   5a8318f657dad9d713d6dcfb221f75b3
#
_cell.length_a   1.000
_cell.length_b   1.000
_cell.length_c   1.000
_cell.angle_alpha   90.00
_cell.angle_beta   90.00
_cell.angle_gamma   90.00
#
_symmetry.space_group_name_H-M   'P 1'
#
loop_
_entity.id
_entity.type
_entity.pdbx_description
1 polymer ?
#
loop_
_entity_poly.entity_id
_entity_poly.type
_entity_poly.pdbx_seq_one_letter_code
_entity_poly.pdbx_strand_id
1 'polypeptide(L)'
;VSVVIPVLDDAEHLRTCLTALLAQTRPPDEIVVVDNGSVDDSAAVARQFGARVVSESRRGIPAASSAGFDAATGSILARLDADCVPGERWLERVEEAMLREPQPAAVTGPAAFHDGPAPLRYVGAFAYLGAYFALVGLALGRPPLFGSNCAIRADAWASISGDVHRHDSHLHDDMDVSLHLDPLWPVRFVPTVDMRISARPFRSMSSLATRFDRGMHTLRSHWPDELPWRRILRRFNASPPHRNPRF
;
A
#
# COMPACT_ATOMS: atom_id res chain seq x y z
N VAL A 1 9.78 4.62 11.47
CA VAL A 1 8.78 4.14 10.50
C VAL A 1 7.40 4.28 11.10
N SER A 2 6.50 5.00 10.42
CA SER A 2 5.08 5.04 10.77
C SER A 2 4.32 3.96 10.00
N VAL A 3 3.42 3.24 10.68
CA VAL A 3 2.56 2.22 10.05
C VAL A 3 1.14 2.78 9.94
N VAL A 4 0.62 2.85 8.73
CA VAL A 4 -0.72 3.38 8.40
C VAL A 4 -1.68 2.23 8.12
N ILE A 5 -2.82 2.22 8.78
CA ILE A 5 -3.83 1.16 8.68
C ILE A 5 -5.21 1.80 8.47
N PRO A 6 -5.75 1.81 7.25
CA PRO A 6 -7.14 2.17 7.03
C PRO A 6 -8.06 1.07 7.56
N VAL A 7 -9.14 1.44 8.25
CA VAL A 7 -10.13 0.50 8.77
C VAL A 7 -11.56 1.00 8.58
N LEU A 8 -12.45 0.08 8.28
CA LEU A 8 -13.89 0.30 8.25
C LEU A 8 -14.61 -1.00 8.67
N ASP A 9 -15.25 -0.98 9.84
CA ASP A 9 -16.04 -2.10 10.38
C ASP A 9 -15.27 -3.45 10.38
N ASP A 10 -14.05 -3.47 10.95
CA ASP A 10 -13.17 -4.65 10.92
C ASP A 10 -12.36 -4.83 12.23
N ALA A 11 -13.00 -4.60 13.39
CA ALA A 11 -12.38 -4.61 14.71
C ALA A 11 -11.62 -5.91 15.05
N GLU A 12 -12.16 -7.07 14.65
CA GLU A 12 -11.56 -8.37 14.96
C GLU A 12 -10.24 -8.59 14.21
N HIS A 13 -10.24 -8.31 12.90
CA HIS A 13 -9.03 -8.43 12.10
C HIS A 13 -7.99 -7.37 12.50
N LEU A 14 -8.42 -6.13 12.76
CA LEU A 14 -7.56 -5.07 13.25
C LEU A 14 -6.85 -5.48 14.55
N ARG A 15 -7.53 -6.15 15.49
CA ARG A 15 -6.92 -6.68 16.71
C ARG A 15 -5.79 -7.67 16.40
N THR A 16 -6.02 -8.57 15.47
CA THR A 16 -5.03 -9.56 15.02
C THR A 16 -3.83 -8.86 14.34
N CYS A 17 -4.09 -7.91 13.48
CA CYS A 17 -3.08 -7.11 12.80
C CYS A 17 -2.20 -6.34 13.79
N LEU A 18 -2.81 -5.62 14.73
CA LEU A 18 -2.09 -4.83 15.75
C LEU A 18 -1.28 -5.73 16.70
N THR A 19 -1.79 -6.91 17.06
CA THR A 19 -1.04 -7.90 17.82
C THR A 19 0.23 -8.31 17.10
N ALA A 20 0.15 -8.59 15.78
CA ALA A 20 1.30 -8.95 14.97
C ALA A 20 2.29 -7.78 14.79
N LEU A 21 1.80 -6.54 14.74
CA LEU A 21 2.66 -5.35 14.68
C LEU A 21 3.43 -5.11 15.98
N LEU A 22 2.83 -5.33 17.12
CA LEU A 22 3.51 -5.21 18.42
C LEU A 22 4.53 -6.33 18.66
N ALA A 23 4.41 -7.46 17.96
CA ALA A 23 5.35 -8.58 18.01
C ALA A 23 6.51 -8.48 17.00
N GLN A 24 6.64 -7.38 16.27
CA GLN A 24 7.72 -7.19 15.30
C GLN A 24 9.10 -7.14 15.97
N THR A 25 10.12 -7.73 15.33
CA THR A 25 11.54 -7.61 15.76
C THR A 25 12.02 -6.16 15.77
N ARG A 26 11.51 -5.35 14.85
CA ARG A 26 11.64 -3.89 14.84
C ARG A 26 10.25 -3.29 15.10
N PRO A 27 9.95 -2.79 16.30
CA PRO A 27 8.66 -2.16 16.58
C PRO A 27 8.44 -0.91 15.71
N PRO A 28 7.19 -0.60 15.31
CA PRO A 28 6.89 0.68 14.66
C PRO A 28 7.15 1.84 15.64
N ASP A 29 7.64 2.97 15.13
CA ASP A 29 7.78 4.18 15.94
C ASP A 29 6.41 4.86 16.15
N GLU A 30 5.49 4.62 15.23
CA GLU A 30 4.13 5.14 15.25
C GLU A 30 3.18 4.17 14.52
N ILE A 31 2.00 3.96 15.07
CA ILE A 31 0.87 3.30 14.37
C ILE A 31 -0.25 4.32 14.23
N VAL A 32 -0.66 4.58 13.00
CA VAL A 32 -1.78 5.45 12.63
C VAL A 32 -2.91 4.59 12.09
N VAL A 33 -3.98 4.44 12.84
CA VAL A 33 -5.19 3.77 12.38
C VAL A 33 -6.17 4.83 11.89
N VAL A 34 -6.58 4.74 10.63
CA VAL A 34 -7.55 5.67 10.05
C VAL A 34 -8.92 5.01 10.07
N ASP A 35 -9.76 5.49 10.98
CA ASP A 35 -11.15 5.08 11.08
C ASP A 35 -12.00 5.79 10.03
N ASN A 36 -12.45 5.05 9.04
CA ASN A 36 -13.21 5.59 7.90
C ASN A 36 -14.73 5.56 8.13
N GLY A 37 -15.14 5.86 9.36
CA GLY A 37 -16.53 5.91 9.78
C GLY A 37 -17.09 4.55 10.18
N SER A 38 -16.32 3.76 10.96
CA SER A 38 -16.78 2.49 11.53
C SER A 38 -17.93 2.69 12.51
N VAL A 39 -18.83 1.72 12.53
CA VAL A 39 -19.91 1.63 13.53
C VAL A 39 -19.64 0.54 14.57
N ASP A 40 -18.60 -0.27 14.36
CA ASP A 40 -18.10 -1.27 15.31
C ASP A 40 -17.04 -0.70 16.27
N ASP A 41 -16.39 -1.57 17.03
CA ASP A 41 -15.36 -1.20 18.01
C ASP A 41 -13.98 -0.92 17.39
N SER A 42 -13.83 -0.77 16.07
CA SER A 42 -12.53 -0.61 15.41
C SER A 42 -11.68 0.53 16.01
N ALA A 43 -12.26 1.72 16.21
CA ALA A 43 -11.56 2.84 16.82
C ALA A 43 -11.18 2.60 18.30
N ALA A 44 -12.02 1.89 19.04
CA ALA A 44 -11.73 1.53 20.45
C ALA A 44 -10.59 0.50 20.52
N VAL A 45 -10.61 -0.50 19.65
CA VAL A 45 -9.52 -1.48 19.50
C VAL A 45 -8.21 -0.79 19.19
N ALA A 46 -8.17 0.10 18.20
CA ALA A 46 -6.96 0.84 17.85
C ALA A 46 -6.35 1.56 19.07
N ARG A 47 -7.17 2.29 19.84
CA ARG A 47 -6.71 3.02 21.05
C ARG A 47 -6.20 2.08 22.12
N GLN A 48 -6.82 0.90 22.33
CA GLN A 48 -6.36 -0.11 23.30
C GLN A 48 -4.95 -0.61 23.01
N PHE A 49 -4.56 -0.66 21.74
CA PHE A 49 -3.22 -1.04 21.29
C PHE A 49 -2.22 0.14 21.22
N GLY A 50 -2.61 1.33 21.69
CA GLY A 50 -1.75 2.52 21.69
C GLY A 50 -1.61 3.19 20.32
N ALA A 51 -2.43 2.81 19.34
CA ALA A 51 -2.41 3.45 18.03
C ALA A 51 -3.06 4.83 18.08
N ARG A 52 -2.51 5.78 17.31
CA ARG A 52 -3.15 7.07 17.08
C ARG A 52 -4.30 6.89 16.07
N VAL A 53 -5.50 7.24 16.49
CA VAL A 53 -6.70 7.15 15.64
C VAL A 53 -6.93 8.48 14.94
N VAL A 54 -7.03 8.42 13.62
CA VAL A 54 -7.43 9.53 12.75
C VAL A 54 -8.80 9.20 12.19
N SER A 55 -9.76 10.13 12.30
CA SER A 55 -11.08 9.93 11.69
C SER A 55 -11.11 10.56 10.30
N GLU A 56 -11.54 9.76 9.30
CA GLU A 56 -11.79 10.24 7.94
C GLU A 56 -13.28 10.01 7.59
N SER A 57 -14.01 11.11 7.47
CA SER A 57 -15.46 11.06 7.23
C SER A 57 -15.83 10.69 5.80
N ARG A 58 -14.93 10.96 4.86
CA ARG A 58 -15.15 10.61 3.46
C ARG A 58 -14.86 9.13 3.24
N ARG A 59 -15.89 8.35 2.95
CA ARG A 59 -15.78 6.91 2.77
C ARG A 59 -14.95 6.55 1.55
N GLY A 60 -14.06 5.58 1.72
CA GLY A 60 -13.23 5.00 0.67
C GLY A 60 -11.77 4.84 1.06
N ILE A 61 -11.16 3.75 0.59
CA ILE A 61 -9.75 3.44 0.87
C ILE A 61 -8.82 4.57 0.43
N PRO A 62 -9.02 5.23 -0.76
CA PRO A 62 -8.15 6.33 -1.16
C PRO A 62 -8.13 7.50 -0.17
N ALA A 63 -9.30 7.90 0.37
CA ALA A 63 -9.39 8.96 1.36
C ALA A 63 -8.72 8.56 2.67
N ALA A 64 -9.02 7.35 3.17
CA ALA A 64 -8.48 6.84 4.43
C ALA A 64 -6.95 6.67 4.37
N SER A 65 -6.42 6.07 3.30
CA SER A 65 -4.96 5.89 3.14
C SER A 65 -4.25 7.23 3.06
N SER A 66 -4.79 8.19 2.28
CA SER A 66 -4.22 9.53 2.15
C SER A 66 -4.22 10.27 3.48
N ALA A 67 -5.33 10.23 4.22
CA ALA A 67 -5.42 10.86 5.54
C ALA A 67 -4.41 10.26 6.54
N GLY A 68 -4.16 8.97 6.44
CA GLY A 68 -3.17 8.28 7.26
C GLY A 68 -1.73 8.68 6.90
N PHE A 69 -1.41 8.74 5.63
CA PHE A 69 -0.08 9.20 5.18
C PHE A 69 0.16 10.68 5.53
N ASP A 70 -0.85 11.56 5.37
CA ASP A 70 -0.76 12.97 5.74
C ASP A 70 -0.56 13.16 7.25
N ALA A 71 -1.16 12.29 8.06
CA ALA A 71 -1.07 12.35 9.51
C ALA A 71 0.23 11.73 10.06
N ALA A 72 0.87 10.81 9.34
CA ALA A 72 2.06 10.11 9.80
C ALA A 72 3.28 11.03 9.91
N THR A 73 4.13 10.79 10.92
CA THR A 73 5.27 11.68 11.25
C THR A 73 6.63 11.09 10.91
N GLY A 74 6.69 9.79 10.58
CA GLY A 74 7.94 9.10 10.25
C GLY A 74 8.46 9.45 8.87
N SER A 75 9.76 9.25 8.63
CA SER A 75 10.39 9.41 7.31
C SER A 75 10.05 8.29 6.32
N ILE A 76 9.60 7.14 6.82
CA ILE A 76 9.12 5.99 6.06
C ILE A 76 7.68 5.71 6.50
N LEU A 77 6.77 5.70 5.55
CA LEU A 77 5.33 5.50 5.73
C LEU A 77 5.00 4.11 5.18
N ALA A 78 4.91 3.13 6.06
CA ALA A 78 4.51 1.77 5.71
C ALA A 78 2.99 1.63 5.77
N ARG A 79 2.40 0.89 4.84
CA ARG A 79 0.96 0.64 4.79
C ARG A 79 0.66 -0.84 4.73
N LEU A 80 -0.38 -1.22 5.46
CA LEU A 80 -1.05 -2.52 5.36
C LEU A 80 -2.55 -2.34 5.66
N ASP A 81 -3.37 -3.31 5.24
CA ASP A 81 -4.80 -3.28 5.51
C ASP A 81 -5.11 -3.91 6.88
N ALA A 82 -6.27 -3.60 7.47
CA ALA A 82 -6.66 -4.06 8.80
C ALA A 82 -6.75 -5.60 8.93
N ASP A 83 -6.96 -6.32 7.81
CA ASP A 83 -7.01 -7.79 7.75
C ASP A 83 -5.66 -8.45 7.41
N CYS A 84 -4.57 -7.69 7.47
CA CYS A 84 -3.22 -8.19 7.23
C CYS A 84 -2.57 -8.71 8.50
N VAL A 85 -1.70 -9.72 8.33
CA VAL A 85 -0.84 -10.24 9.40
C VAL A 85 0.59 -10.22 8.89
N PRO A 86 1.39 -9.19 9.25
CA PRO A 86 2.78 -9.10 8.85
C PRO A 86 3.61 -10.22 9.48
N GLY A 87 4.64 -10.70 8.75
CA GLY A 87 5.64 -11.60 9.31
C GLY A 87 6.46 -10.88 10.40
N GLU A 88 7.03 -11.61 11.35
CA GLU A 88 7.74 -11.05 12.52
C GLU A 88 8.85 -10.05 12.18
N ARG A 89 9.47 -10.18 11.00
CA ARG A 89 10.55 -9.29 10.52
C ARG A 89 10.10 -8.34 9.41
N TRP A 90 8.80 -8.17 9.23
CA TRP A 90 8.27 -7.37 8.13
C TRP A 90 8.80 -5.94 8.17
N LEU A 91 8.68 -5.24 9.30
CA LEU A 91 9.07 -3.83 9.41
C LEU A 91 10.58 -3.62 9.35
N GLU A 92 11.36 -4.55 9.93
CA GLU A 92 12.82 -4.57 9.81
C GLU A 92 13.25 -4.65 8.33
N ARG A 93 12.66 -5.57 7.57
CA ARG A 93 12.96 -5.74 6.13
C ARG A 93 12.50 -4.55 5.27
N VAL A 94 11.36 -3.94 5.64
CA VAL A 94 10.92 -2.68 5.00
C VAL A 94 11.96 -1.59 5.22
N GLU A 95 12.38 -1.37 6.46
CA GLU A 95 13.38 -0.34 6.81
C GLU A 95 14.71 -0.60 6.12
N GLU A 96 15.24 -1.83 6.17
CA GLU A 96 16.47 -2.22 5.47
C GLU A 96 16.38 -1.94 3.96
N ALA A 97 15.25 -2.28 3.32
CA ALA A 97 15.06 -2.08 1.89
C ALA A 97 14.95 -0.60 1.50
N MET A 98 14.33 0.22 2.37
CA MET A 98 14.18 1.66 2.17
C MET A 98 15.49 2.43 2.37
N LEU A 99 16.38 1.93 3.24
CA LEU A 99 17.68 2.56 3.53
C LEU A 99 18.79 2.08 2.58
N ARG A 100 18.55 1.02 1.79
CA ARG A 100 19.57 0.46 0.88
C ARG A 100 19.81 1.35 -0.32
N GLU A 101 21.08 1.70 -0.54
CA GLU A 101 21.50 2.55 -1.66
C GLU A 101 21.40 1.85 -3.05
N PRO A 102 21.01 2.59 -4.11
CA PRO A 102 20.40 3.92 -4.06
C PRO A 102 19.03 3.83 -3.40
N GLN A 103 18.70 4.77 -2.50
CA GLN A 103 17.46 4.72 -1.72
C GLN A 103 16.23 4.77 -2.65
N PRO A 104 15.28 3.84 -2.53
CA PRO A 104 14.06 3.87 -3.32
C PRO A 104 13.08 4.93 -2.79
N ALA A 105 12.19 5.41 -3.65
CA ALA A 105 11.04 6.21 -3.23
C ALA A 105 10.00 5.37 -2.51
N ALA A 106 9.88 4.10 -2.92
CA ALA A 106 8.96 3.16 -2.31
C ALA A 106 9.43 1.71 -2.46
N VAL A 107 8.93 0.85 -1.58
CA VAL A 107 9.08 -0.61 -1.65
C VAL A 107 7.72 -1.28 -1.59
N THR A 108 7.64 -2.47 -2.16
CA THR A 108 6.48 -3.36 -2.09
C THR A 108 6.96 -4.80 -2.02
N GLY A 109 6.10 -5.71 -1.57
CA GLY A 109 6.46 -7.12 -1.42
C GLY A 109 5.32 -8.07 -1.78
N PRO A 110 5.59 -9.37 -1.76
CA PRO A 110 4.59 -10.39 -2.00
C PRO A 110 3.61 -10.50 -0.82
N ALA A 111 2.50 -11.20 -1.06
CA ALA A 111 1.64 -11.66 0.02
C ALA A 111 1.14 -13.08 -0.25
N ALA A 112 0.72 -13.76 0.83
CA ALA A 112 0.04 -15.04 0.79
C ALA A 112 -1.28 -14.95 1.58
N PHE A 113 -2.24 -15.82 1.29
CA PHE A 113 -3.47 -15.83 2.08
C PHE A 113 -3.27 -16.58 3.40
N HIS A 114 -3.75 -16.01 4.51
CA HIS A 114 -3.73 -16.67 5.81
C HIS A 114 -4.94 -17.59 6.03
N ASP A 115 -6.03 -17.40 5.28
CA ASP A 115 -7.28 -18.13 5.35
C ASP A 115 -7.62 -18.83 4.02
N GLY A 116 -8.67 -19.65 4.01
CA GLY A 116 -9.08 -20.42 2.85
C GLY A 116 -8.37 -21.79 2.69
N PRO A 117 -8.76 -22.59 1.67
CA PRO A 117 -8.16 -23.88 1.38
C PRO A 117 -6.68 -23.80 1.03
N ALA A 118 -5.88 -24.80 1.40
CA ALA A 118 -4.43 -24.80 1.19
C ALA A 118 -3.98 -24.47 -0.25
N PRO A 119 -4.58 -25.02 -1.32
CA PRO A 119 -4.21 -24.63 -2.69
C PRO A 119 -4.45 -23.13 -2.97
N LEU A 120 -5.54 -22.57 -2.44
CA LEU A 120 -5.86 -21.16 -2.64
C LEU A 120 -4.86 -20.25 -1.92
N ARG A 121 -4.37 -20.65 -0.73
CA ARG A 121 -3.44 -19.83 0.06
C ARG A 121 -2.15 -19.49 -0.67
N TYR A 122 -1.61 -20.43 -1.43
CA TYR A 122 -0.31 -20.27 -2.09
C TYR A 122 -0.47 -20.05 -3.60
N VAL A 123 -1.13 -21.00 -4.28
CA VAL A 123 -1.27 -20.95 -5.75
C VAL A 123 -2.20 -19.81 -6.16
N GLY A 124 -3.33 -19.62 -5.46
CA GLY A 124 -4.27 -18.54 -5.74
C GLY A 124 -3.66 -17.17 -5.47
N ALA A 125 -2.95 -17.00 -4.34
CA ALA A 125 -2.26 -15.75 -4.03
C ALA A 125 -1.16 -15.46 -5.05
N PHE A 126 -0.33 -16.46 -5.41
CA PHE A 126 0.72 -16.31 -6.42
C PHE A 126 0.15 -15.94 -7.79
N ALA A 127 -0.92 -16.61 -8.24
CA ALA A 127 -1.54 -16.34 -9.53
C ALA A 127 -2.15 -14.92 -9.57
N TYR A 128 -2.89 -14.53 -8.51
CA TYR A 128 -3.53 -13.24 -8.42
C TYR A 128 -2.53 -12.08 -8.34
N LEU A 129 -1.62 -12.14 -7.37
CA LEU A 129 -0.61 -11.10 -7.20
C LEU A 129 0.41 -11.11 -8.32
N GLY A 130 0.78 -12.29 -8.84
CA GLY A 130 1.63 -12.42 -10.01
C GLY A 130 1.02 -11.73 -11.24
N ALA A 131 -0.29 -11.93 -11.48
CA ALA A 131 -1.01 -11.22 -12.54
C ALA A 131 -1.05 -9.70 -12.29
N TYR A 132 -1.34 -9.27 -11.06
CA TYR A 132 -1.32 -7.86 -10.67
C TYR A 132 0.05 -7.22 -10.94
N PHE A 133 1.13 -7.79 -10.39
CA PHE A 133 2.48 -7.25 -10.57
C PHE A 133 2.93 -7.29 -12.03
N ALA A 134 2.56 -8.32 -12.79
CA ALA A 134 2.91 -8.41 -14.21
C ALA A 134 2.14 -7.38 -15.05
N LEU A 135 0.81 -7.35 -14.97
CA LEU A 135 -0.01 -6.49 -15.83
C LEU A 135 0.15 -5.01 -15.48
N VAL A 136 0.03 -4.67 -14.20
CA VAL A 136 0.20 -3.28 -13.74
C VAL A 136 1.66 -2.86 -13.86
N GLY A 137 2.60 -3.76 -13.56
CA GLY A 137 4.03 -3.50 -13.73
C GLY A 137 4.41 -3.20 -15.18
N LEU A 138 3.83 -3.91 -16.15
CA LEU A 138 4.00 -3.59 -17.58
C LEU A 138 3.43 -2.21 -17.92
N ALA A 139 2.25 -1.87 -17.38
CA ALA A 139 1.66 -0.55 -17.60
C ALA A 139 2.50 0.59 -17.00
N LEU A 140 3.12 0.37 -15.84
CA LEU A 140 3.95 1.35 -15.14
C LEU A 140 5.42 1.36 -15.61
N GLY A 141 5.90 0.29 -16.25
CA GLY A 141 7.33 0.06 -16.55
C GLY A 141 8.17 -0.19 -15.28
N ARG A 142 7.55 -0.51 -14.13
CA ARG A 142 8.18 -0.79 -12.84
C ARG A 142 7.21 -1.56 -11.93
N PRO A 143 7.67 -2.15 -10.80
CA PRO A 143 6.76 -2.77 -9.84
C PRO A 143 5.70 -1.75 -9.36
N PRO A 144 4.40 -2.09 -9.38
CA PRO A 144 3.36 -1.30 -8.71
C PRO A 144 3.48 -1.45 -7.19
N LEU A 145 2.96 -0.49 -6.45
CA LEU A 145 2.72 -0.67 -5.02
C LEU A 145 1.53 -1.62 -4.84
N PHE A 146 1.60 -2.41 -3.80
CA PHE A 146 0.50 -3.25 -3.36
C PHE A 146 0.06 -2.76 -1.97
N GLY A 147 -1.13 -2.20 -1.89
CA GLY A 147 -1.62 -1.46 -0.72
C GLY A 147 -1.58 -2.23 0.59
N SER A 148 -1.79 -3.54 0.56
CA SER A 148 -1.67 -4.38 1.76
C SER A 148 -0.21 -4.66 2.16
N ASN A 149 0.78 -4.28 1.36
CA ASN A 149 2.20 -4.52 1.64
C ASN A 149 3.12 -3.55 0.87
N CYS A 150 3.17 -2.32 1.32
CA CYS A 150 4.07 -1.31 0.74
C CYS A 150 4.58 -0.32 1.78
N ALA A 151 5.64 0.39 1.40
CA ALA A 151 6.09 1.57 2.12
C ALA A 151 6.58 2.63 1.14
N ILE A 152 6.39 3.89 1.48
CA ILE A 152 6.78 5.06 0.70
C ILE A 152 7.58 6.02 1.59
N ARG A 153 8.54 6.74 1.03
CA ARG A 153 9.23 7.83 1.73
C ARG A 153 8.25 8.99 1.97
N ALA A 154 8.39 9.64 3.10
CA ALA A 154 7.54 10.80 3.43
C ALA A 154 7.71 11.97 2.43
N ASP A 155 8.93 12.22 1.94
CA ASP A 155 9.18 13.22 0.91
C ASP A 155 8.56 12.85 -0.45
N ALA A 156 8.57 11.56 -0.81
CA ALA A 156 7.92 11.06 -2.01
C ALA A 156 6.39 11.20 -1.90
N TRP A 157 5.81 10.88 -0.74
CA TRP A 157 4.39 11.12 -0.50
C TRP A 157 4.06 12.62 -0.59
N ALA A 158 4.82 13.46 0.10
CA ALA A 158 4.59 14.90 0.09
C ALA A 158 4.59 15.52 -1.32
N SER A 159 5.40 14.97 -2.24
CA SER A 159 5.47 15.47 -3.62
C SER A 159 4.25 15.12 -4.48
N ILE A 160 3.48 14.10 -4.11
CA ILE A 160 2.31 13.63 -4.88
C ILE A 160 0.98 13.77 -4.14
N SER A 161 1.01 14.09 -2.85
CA SER A 161 -0.17 14.09 -1.98
C SER A 161 -1.30 15.04 -2.44
N GLY A 162 -0.94 16.11 -3.16
CA GLY A 162 -1.89 17.05 -3.76
C GLY A 162 -2.56 16.56 -5.04
N ASP A 163 -1.94 15.60 -5.72
CA ASP A 163 -2.36 15.15 -7.06
C ASP A 163 -3.11 13.81 -7.03
N VAL A 164 -2.89 12.97 -5.99
CA VAL A 164 -3.59 11.68 -5.86
C VAL A 164 -5.10 11.86 -5.76
N HIS A 165 -5.85 10.96 -6.40
CA HIS A 165 -7.31 11.01 -6.48
C HIS A 165 -7.99 10.52 -5.19
N ARG A 166 -7.62 11.09 -4.04
CA ARG A 166 -8.11 10.70 -2.71
C ARG A 166 -9.63 10.75 -2.54
N HIS A 167 -10.34 11.42 -3.43
CA HIS A 167 -11.79 11.63 -3.35
C HIS A 167 -12.61 10.69 -4.23
N ASP A 168 -11.94 9.86 -5.03
CA ASP A 168 -12.59 8.87 -5.88
C ASP A 168 -12.52 7.47 -5.26
N SER A 169 -13.62 7.03 -4.63
CA SER A 169 -13.74 5.73 -3.98
C SER A 169 -13.77 4.55 -4.97
N HIS A 170 -13.88 4.81 -6.27
CA HIS A 170 -13.86 3.79 -7.33
C HIS A 170 -12.46 3.48 -7.84
N LEU A 171 -11.43 4.18 -7.36
CA LEU A 171 -10.04 3.90 -7.72
C LEU A 171 -9.42 2.79 -6.86
N HIS A 172 -8.37 2.17 -7.39
CA HIS A 172 -7.37 1.46 -6.61
C HIS A 172 -6.32 2.47 -6.13
N ASP A 173 -6.29 2.76 -4.85
CA ASP A 173 -5.43 3.77 -4.25
C ASP A 173 -3.94 3.47 -4.40
N ASP A 174 -3.53 2.22 -4.31
CA ASP A 174 -2.15 1.77 -4.52
C ASP A 174 -1.69 1.92 -5.97
N MET A 175 -2.57 1.67 -6.94
CA MET A 175 -2.31 1.94 -8.34
C MET A 175 -2.23 3.45 -8.61
N ASP A 176 -3.14 4.23 -8.02
CA ASP A 176 -3.19 5.68 -8.14
C ASP A 176 -1.88 6.31 -7.62
N VAL A 177 -1.47 5.96 -6.41
CA VAL A 177 -0.18 6.37 -5.85
C VAL A 177 0.98 5.93 -6.77
N SER A 178 0.94 4.70 -7.28
CA SER A 178 1.98 4.20 -8.19
C SER A 178 2.06 5.00 -9.49
N LEU A 179 0.93 5.50 -10.02
CA LEU A 179 0.87 6.30 -11.22
C LEU A 179 1.38 7.73 -11.00
N HIS A 180 1.12 8.31 -9.83
CA HIS A 180 1.58 9.66 -9.49
C HIS A 180 3.07 9.73 -9.12
N LEU A 181 3.67 8.65 -8.62
CA LEU A 181 5.12 8.63 -8.38
C LEU A 181 5.87 8.89 -9.68
N ASP A 182 6.87 9.76 -9.65
CA ASP A 182 7.73 10.05 -10.80
C ASP A 182 8.30 8.75 -11.40
N PRO A 183 8.19 8.52 -12.72
CA PRO A 183 8.73 7.32 -13.37
C PRO A 183 10.22 7.09 -13.14
N LEU A 184 10.99 8.13 -12.82
CA LEU A 184 12.43 8.04 -12.57
C LEU A 184 12.76 7.62 -11.14
N TRP A 185 11.81 7.71 -10.22
CA TRP A 185 12.04 7.32 -8.84
C TRP A 185 12.03 5.80 -8.69
N PRO A 186 13.06 5.21 -8.07
CA PRO A 186 13.12 3.77 -7.89
C PRO A 186 11.98 3.26 -7.00
N VAL A 187 11.24 2.26 -7.49
CA VAL A 187 10.33 1.44 -6.67
C VAL A 187 10.89 0.02 -6.70
N ARG A 188 11.06 -0.60 -5.55
CA ARG A 188 11.64 -1.94 -5.43
C ARG A 188 10.60 -2.97 -5.00
N PHE A 189 10.57 -4.08 -5.72
CA PHE A 189 9.91 -5.29 -5.23
C PHE A 189 10.90 -6.07 -4.36
N VAL A 190 10.52 -6.34 -3.10
CA VAL A 190 11.37 -6.97 -2.09
C VAL A 190 10.73 -8.30 -1.67
N PRO A 191 11.22 -9.45 -2.19
CA PRO A 191 10.60 -10.75 -1.95
C PRO A 191 10.57 -11.18 -0.48
N THR A 192 11.43 -10.60 0.35
CA THR A 192 11.53 -10.92 1.78
C THR A 192 10.60 -10.11 2.66
N VAL A 193 9.96 -9.07 2.13
CA VAL A 193 8.93 -8.30 2.83
C VAL A 193 7.62 -9.08 2.73
N ASP A 194 7.44 -10.06 3.61
CA ASP A 194 6.34 -11.02 3.57
C ASP A 194 5.12 -10.54 4.35
N MET A 195 3.95 -10.75 3.76
CA MET A 195 2.66 -10.37 4.32
C MET A 195 1.66 -11.51 4.17
N ARG A 196 0.80 -11.68 5.14
CA ARG A 196 -0.37 -12.56 5.03
C ARG A 196 -1.63 -11.72 5.01
N ILE A 197 -2.47 -11.94 4.00
CA ILE A 197 -3.69 -11.19 3.74
C ILE A 197 -4.90 -12.12 3.76
N SER A 198 -6.11 -11.59 3.93
CA SER A 198 -7.34 -12.39 3.85
C SER A 198 -7.68 -12.78 2.42
N ALA A 199 -8.20 -14.00 2.23
CA ALA A 199 -8.76 -14.48 0.96
C ALA A 199 -10.20 -13.99 0.73
N ARG A 200 -10.75 -13.10 1.55
CA ARG A 200 -12.10 -12.52 1.40
C ARG A 200 -12.41 -12.07 -0.05
N PRO A 201 -11.46 -11.43 -0.78
CA PRO A 201 -11.70 -11.03 -2.17
C PRO A 201 -12.09 -12.15 -3.11
N PHE A 202 -11.73 -13.40 -2.81
CA PHE A 202 -11.98 -14.57 -3.64
C PHE A 202 -13.26 -15.33 -3.28
N ARG A 203 -14.02 -14.85 -2.29
CA ARG A 203 -15.27 -15.47 -1.87
C ARG A 203 -16.41 -15.26 -2.87
N SER A 204 -16.30 -14.29 -3.79
CA SER A 204 -17.30 -14.06 -4.84
C SER A 204 -16.69 -13.54 -6.14
N MET A 205 -17.25 -13.98 -7.26
CA MET A 205 -16.88 -13.49 -8.60
C MET A 205 -17.20 -12.00 -8.78
N SER A 206 -18.24 -11.50 -8.12
CA SER A 206 -18.58 -10.06 -8.14
C SER A 206 -17.48 -9.20 -7.50
N SER A 207 -16.86 -9.69 -6.43
CA SER A 207 -15.74 -8.99 -5.80
C SER A 207 -14.53 -8.87 -6.73
N LEU A 208 -14.21 -9.93 -7.48
CA LEU A 208 -13.12 -9.91 -8.47
C LEU A 208 -13.45 -8.97 -9.65
N ALA A 209 -14.68 -9.01 -10.15
CA ALA A 209 -15.12 -8.10 -11.21
C ALA A 209 -15.02 -6.63 -10.78
N THR A 210 -15.47 -6.31 -9.54
CA THR A 210 -15.35 -4.95 -8.99
C THR A 210 -13.90 -4.49 -8.89
N ARG A 211 -12.96 -5.38 -8.49
CA ARG A 211 -11.53 -5.04 -8.43
C ARG A 211 -10.96 -4.78 -9.82
N PHE A 212 -11.32 -5.61 -10.79
CA PHE A 212 -10.90 -5.40 -12.18
C PHE A 212 -11.43 -4.08 -12.74
N ASP A 213 -12.72 -3.78 -12.52
CA ASP A 213 -13.35 -2.53 -12.95
C ASP A 213 -12.67 -1.31 -12.32
N ARG A 214 -12.40 -1.35 -11.01
CA ARG A 214 -11.64 -0.30 -10.33
C ARG A 214 -10.24 -0.12 -10.91
N GLY A 215 -9.54 -1.22 -11.22
CA GLY A 215 -8.23 -1.15 -11.87
C GLY A 215 -8.30 -0.48 -13.23
N MET A 216 -9.28 -0.83 -14.05
CA MET A 216 -9.51 -0.19 -15.34
C MET A 216 -9.93 1.28 -15.21
N HIS A 217 -10.74 1.60 -14.22
CA HIS A 217 -11.11 2.98 -13.92
C HIS A 217 -9.87 3.81 -13.54
N THR A 218 -9.01 3.30 -12.65
CA THR A 218 -7.76 3.95 -12.27
C THR A 218 -6.87 4.24 -13.48
N LEU A 219 -6.67 3.27 -14.37
CA LEU A 219 -5.86 3.48 -15.57
C LEU A 219 -6.46 4.57 -16.48
N ARG A 220 -7.78 4.54 -16.69
CA ARG A 220 -8.47 5.52 -17.55
C ARG A 220 -8.42 6.93 -16.98
N SER A 221 -8.49 7.10 -15.65
CA SER A 221 -8.42 8.40 -14.99
C SER A 221 -7.06 9.10 -15.20
N HIS A 222 -6.00 8.33 -15.52
CA HIS A 222 -4.66 8.84 -15.81
C HIS A 222 -4.35 8.95 -17.30
N TRP A 223 -5.26 8.52 -18.19
CA TRP A 223 -5.06 8.65 -19.62
C TRP A 223 -5.55 10.01 -20.12
N PRO A 224 -4.90 10.59 -21.15
CA PRO A 224 -3.81 10.05 -21.99
C PRO A 224 -2.39 10.32 -21.48
N ASP A 225 -2.21 11.00 -20.34
CA ASP A 225 -0.89 11.50 -19.93
C ASP A 225 0.03 10.41 -19.44
N GLU A 226 -0.51 9.41 -18.73
CA GLU A 226 0.21 8.29 -18.14
C GLU A 226 0.06 6.98 -18.94
N LEU A 227 -0.07 7.06 -20.26
CA LEU A 227 -0.07 5.88 -21.13
C LEU A 227 1.24 5.09 -20.98
N PRO A 228 1.20 3.74 -20.98
CA PRO A 228 2.38 2.89 -20.71
C PRO A 228 3.60 3.26 -21.55
N TRP A 229 3.43 3.46 -22.85
CA TRP A 229 4.55 3.84 -23.74
C TRP A 229 5.12 5.23 -23.43
N ARG A 230 4.28 6.20 -23.00
CA ARG A 230 4.76 7.53 -22.59
C ARG A 230 5.61 7.46 -21.34
N ARG A 231 5.20 6.64 -20.36
CA ARG A 231 5.99 6.39 -19.14
C ARG A 231 7.33 5.73 -19.46
N ILE A 232 7.31 4.70 -20.30
CA ILE A 232 8.51 3.98 -20.74
C ILE A 232 9.46 4.96 -21.47
N LEU A 233 8.95 5.74 -22.43
CA LEU A 233 9.75 6.73 -23.14
C LEU A 233 10.35 7.80 -22.22
N ARG A 234 9.59 8.30 -21.23
CA ARG A 234 10.13 9.23 -20.22
C ARG A 234 11.34 8.64 -19.48
N ARG A 235 11.30 7.36 -19.11
CA ARG A 235 12.43 6.68 -18.45
C ARG A 235 13.66 6.54 -19.33
N PHE A 236 13.49 6.33 -20.64
CA PHE A 236 14.62 6.24 -21.57
C PHE A 236 15.20 7.60 -21.93
N ASN A 237 14.40 8.65 -21.97
CA ASN A 237 14.80 9.99 -22.44
C ASN A 237 15.26 10.91 -21.30
N ALA A 238 15.02 10.55 -20.04
CA ALA A 238 15.39 11.37 -18.90
C ALA A 238 16.80 11.02 -18.41
N SER A 239 17.62 12.03 -18.26
CA SER A 239 18.84 11.93 -17.45
C SER A 239 18.44 11.66 -15.99
N PRO A 240 19.22 10.86 -15.23
CA PRO A 240 18.91 10.60 -13.83
C PRO A 240 18.74 11.92 -13.06
N PRO A 241 17.72 12.02 -12.19
CA PRO A 241 17.47 13.25 -11.45
C PRO A 241 18.72 13.65 -10.67
N HIS A 242 19.16 14.89 -10.84
CA HIS A 242 20.21 15.47 -10.01
C HIS A 242 19.74 15.41 -8.56
N ARG A 243 20.42 14.63 -7.73
CA ARG A 243 20.23 14.64 -6.28
C ARG A 243 20.39 16.08 -5.81
N ASN A 244 19.35 16.65 -5.23
CA ASN A 244 19.53 17.88 -4.47
C ASN A 244 20.32 17.51 -3.19
N PRO A 245 21.55 18.00 -2.98
CA PRO A 245 22.40 17.58 -1.85
C PRO A 245 22.01 18.24 -0.52
N ARG A 246 20.76 18.68 -0.40
CA ARG A 246 20.28 19.34 0.83
C ARG A 246 19.21 18.45 1.48
N PHE A 247 19.68 17.44 2.24
CA PHE A 247 19.09 16.96 3.50
C PHE A 247 20.07 15.97 4.12
#